data_3779c0c0fd081ec4882c9c17b87b2408
#
_entry.id   3779c0c0fd081ec4882c9c17b87b2408
#
_cell.length_a   1.000
_cell.length_b   1.000
_cell.length_c   1.000
_cell.angle_alpha   90.00
_cell.angle_beta   90.00
_cell.angle_gamma   90.00
#
_symmetry.space_group_name_H-M   'P 1'
#
loop_
_entity.id
_entity.type
_entity.pdbx_description
1 polymer ?
#
loop_
_entity_poly.entity_id
_entity_poly.type
_entity_poly.pdbx_seq_one_letter_code
_entity_poly.pdbx_strand_id
1 'polypeptide(L)'
;FSYLYPFSTAFYSRFGYGLGCERTEFRLPVADRLPYPDTGGTASLVEKGRYVEDYRTVYEAFSARYNLMIAREDMDYEPLRRARPERDCEYTYVWKDADGVPKGAMTFRIENREIGCREFFFTDAEGLRGLLNHAHAFRSHADRIRFLLPVDRDIAPLIPEWEGARRERQYAGMVRVLNVQRVLE
;
A
#
# COMPACT_ATOMS: atom_id res chain seq x y z
N PHE A 1 12.28 -18.38 -9.05
CA PHE A 1 10.99 -17.95 -9.59
C PHE A 1 11.19 -16.98 -10.74
N SER A 2 10.23 -16.93 -11.66
CA SER A 2 10.04 -15.84 -12.59
C SER A 2 8.65 -15.25 -12.34
N TYR A 3 8.58 -13.91 -12.27
CA TYR A 3 7.35 -13.17 -12.01
C TYR A 3 7.12 -12.14 -13.11
N LEU A 4 5.88 -11.97 -13.56
CA LEU A 4 5.52 -10.97 -14.55
C LEU A 4 4.07 -10.47 -14.36
N TYR A 5 3.83 -9.28 -14.89
CA TYR A 5 2.47 -8.76 -15.09
C TYR A 5 2.03 -9.08 -16.52
N PRO A 6 1.05 -9.99 -16.69
CA PRO A 6 0.69 -10.47 -18.02
C PRO A 6 -0.17 -9.46 -18.78
N PHE A 7 0.11 -9.26 -20.06
CA PHE A 7 -0.85 -8.65 -20.98
C PHE A 7 -1.97 -9.63 -21.38
N SER A 8 -1.71 -10.94 -21.26
CA SER A 8 -2.68 -12.03 -21.50
C SER A 8 -2.30 -13.24 -20.64
N THR A 9 -3.16 -13.63 -19.73
CA THR A 9 -2.97 -14.83 -18.90
C THR A 9 -2.93 -16.09 -19.74
N ALA A 10 -3.81 -16.21 -20.73
CA ALA A 10 -3.87 -17.37 -21.64
C ALA A 10 -2.57 -17.53 -22.45
N PHE A 11 -1.93 -16.44 -22.84
CA PHE A 11 -0.64 -16.49 -23.53
C PHE A 11 0.45 -17.07 -22.61
N TYR A 12 0.62 -16.51 -21.43
CA TYR A 12 1.70 -16.91 -20.51
C TYR A 12 1.46 -18.28 -19.85
N SER A 13 0.22 -18.74 -19.72
CA SER A 13 -0.08 -20.10 -19.24
C SER A 13 0.56 -21.18 -20.12
N ARG A 14 0.70 -20.95 -21.43
CA ARG A 14 1.39 -21.87 -22.36
C ARG A 14 2.87 -22.04 -22.03
N PHE A 15 3.46 -21.09 -21.33
CA PHE A 15 4.85 -21.12 -20.90
C PHE A 15 5.01 -21.57 -19.44
N GLY A 16 3.96 -22.14 -18.84
CA GLY A 16 4.00 -22.66 -17.47
C GLY A 16 3.87 -21.59 -16.38
N TYR A 17 3.37 -20.41 -16.70
CA TYR A 17 3.01 -19.40 -15.71
C TYR A 17 1.59 -19.66 -15.18
N GLY A 18 1.43 -19.63 -13.87
CA GLY A 18 0.14 -19.64 -13.19
C GLY A 18 -0.16 -18.31 -12.53
N LEU A 19 -1.43 -18.03 -12.23
CA LEU A 19 -1.81 -16.89 -11.41
C LEU A 19 -1.17 -17.06 -10.03
N GLY A 20 -0.35 -16.10 -9.62
CA GLY A 20 0.52 -16.26 -8.47
C GLY A 20 0.08 -15.51 -7.22
N CYS A 21 -0.41 -14.32 -7.38
CA CYS A 21 -0.75 -13.46 -6.25
C CYS A 21 -2.15 -12.88 -6.41
N GLU A 22 -2.92 -12.97 -5.35
CA GLU A 22 -4.18 -12.24 -5.24
C GLU A 22 -3.97 -11.02 -4.33
N ARG A 23 -4.69 -9.96 -4.63
CA ARG A 23 -4.79 -8.75 -3.80
C ARG A 23 -6.25 -8.37 -3.67
N THR A 24 -6.58 -7.69 -2.59
CA THR A 24 -7.89 -7.08 -2.40
C THR A 24 -7.77 -5.58 -2.61
N GLU A 25 -8.50 -5.05 -3.58
CA GLU A 25 -8.69 -3.62 -3.73
C GLU A 25 -9.79 -3.15 -2.79
N PHE A 26 -9.48 -2.12 -2.03
CA PHE A 26 -10.44 -1.39 -1.22
C PHE A 26 -10.65 -0.01 -1.81
N ARG A 27 -11.90 0.40 -1.92
CA ARG A 27 -12.32 1.77 -2.22
C ARG A 27 -13.23 2.24 -1.11
N LEU A 28 -12.76 3.21 -0.34
CA LEU A 28 -13.47 3.74 0.82
C LEU A 28 -13.81 5.21 0.60
N PRO A 29 -15.01 5.67 1.01
CA PRO A 29 -15.32 7.08 1.01
C PRO A 29 -14.40 7.83 1.98
N VAL A 30 -13.96 9.04 1.59
CA VAL A 30 -13.10 9.90 2.42
C VAL A 30 -13.90 11.05 3.01
N ALA A 31 -14.99 11.48 2.32
CA ALA A 31 -15.60 12.76 2.54
C ALA A 31 -16.32 12.91 3.90
N ASP A 32 -17.09 11.93 4.36
CA ASP A 32 -18.02 12.20 5.45
C ASP A 32 -17.88 11.39 6.73
N ARG A 33 -17.15 10.27 6.74
CA ARG A 33 -17.23 9.35 7.89
C ARG A 33 -16.02 8.45 8.08
N LEU A 34 -14.85 9.00 8.35
CA LEU A 34 -13.77 8.23 8.95
C LEU A 34 -13.39 8.81 10.32
N PRO A 35 -14.30 8.87 11.29
CA PRO A 35 -13.89 9.22 12.63
C PRO A 35 -13.32 7.97 13.31
N TYR A 36 -12.14 7.57 12.91
CA TYR A 36 -11.35 6.76 13.82
C TYR A 36 -10.96 7.65 15.00
N PRO A 37 -10.98 7.13 16.21
CA PRO A 37 -10.48 7.88 17.35
C PRO A 37 -9.09 8.43 17.04
N ASP A 38 -8.85 9.67 17.43
CA ASP A 38 -7.51 10.25 17.36
C ASP A 38 -6.57 9.40 18.22
N THR A 39 -5.54 8.87 17.62
CA THR A 39 -4.53 8.05 18.30
C THR A 39 -3.34 8.86 18.77
N GLY A 40 -3.38 10.20 18.58
CA GLY A 40 -2.27 11.10 18.96
C GLY A 40 -1.05 11.00 18.03
N GLY A 41 -1.15 10.22 16.95
CA GLY A 41 -0.06 10.08 15.99
C GLY A 41 -0.01 11.20 14.95
N THR A 42 1.05 11.21 14.16
CA THR A 42 1.30 12.24 13.13
C THR A 42 1.69 11.64 11.80
N ALA A 43 1.21 12.25 10.71
CA ALA A 43 1.65 11.92 9.36
C ALA A 43 2.71 12.94 8.89
N SER A 44 3.83 12.43 8.38
CA SER A 44 4.95 13.23 7.90
C SER A 44 5.17 13.01 6.42
N LEU A 45 5.28 14.08 5.65
CA LEU A 45 5.57 14.02 4.21
C LEU A 45 7.02 13.61 3.97
N VAL A 46 7.21 12.58 3.15
CA VAL A 46 8.54 12.15 2.68
C VAL A 46 8.98 13.07 1.55
N GLU A 47 9.97 13.88 1.82
CA GLU A 47 10.54 14.82 0.84
C GLU A 47 12.03 15.10 1.13
N LYS A 48 12.80 15.35 0.09
CA LYS A 48 14.21 15.78 0.20
C LYS A 48 15.05 14.88 1.13
N GLY A 49 14.79 13.58 1.10
CA GLY A 49 15.48 12.59 1.93
C GLY A 49 14.96 12.45 3.37
N ARG A 50 14.03 13.31 3.81
CA ARG A 50 13.44 13.20 5.15
C ARG A 50 12.45 12.04 5.23
N TYR A 51 12.44 11.34 6.34
CA TYR A 51 11.54 10.23 6.66
C TYR A 51 11.63 8.98 5.75
N VAL A 52 12.68 8.88 4.93
CA VAL A 52 12.90 7.71 4.06
C VAL A 52 13.17 6.46 4.89
N GLU A 53 13.94 6.58 5.97
CA GLU A 53 14.24 5.44 6.86
C GLU A 53 12.99 5.00 7.65
N ASP A 54 12.12 5.93 8.04
CA ASP A 54 10.84 5.58 8.66
C ASP A 54 9.94 4.81 7.67
N TYR A 55 9.89 5.26 6.41
CA TYR A 55 9.19 4.55 5.35
C TYR A 55 9.76 3.14 5.16
N ARG A 56 11.08 3.02 5.10
CA ARG A 56 11.79 1.74 4.98
C ARG A 56 11.42 0.80 6.13
N THR A 57 11.44 1.29 7.36
CA THR A 57 11.06 0.51 8.55
C THR A 57 9.65 -0.09 8.40
N VAL A 58 8.67 0.72 7.97
CA VAL A 58 7.30 0.22 7.74
C VAL A 58 7.25 -0.80 6.61
N TYR A 59 7.94 -0.53 5.49
CA TYR A 59 7.97 -1.45 4.36
C TYR A 59 8.57 -2.80 4.71
N GLU A 60 9.72 -2.82 5.38
CA GLU A 60 10.41 -4.05 5.78
C GLU A 60 9.56 -4.86 6.77
N ALA A 61 8.96 -4.20 7.77
CA ALA A 61 8.07 -4.86 8.73
C ALA A 61 6.80 -5.42 8.06
N PHE A 62 6.27 -4.75 7.04
CA PHE A 62 5.13 -5.23 6.27
C PHE A 62 5.54 -6.39 5.36
N SER A 63 6.60 -6.22 4.57
CA SER A 63 7.03 -7.19 3.55
C SER A 63 7.52 -8.51 4.14
N ALA A 64 8.13 -8.49 5.33
CA ALA A 64 8.59 -9.69 6.04
C ALA A 64 7.48 -10.70 6.35
N ARG A 65 6.20 -10.30 6.24
CA ARG A 65 5.04 -11.16 6.50
C ARG A 65 4.55 -11.91 5.26
N TYR A 66 5.08 -11.58 4.08
CA TYR A 66 4.56 -12.06 2.81
C TYR A 66 5.65 -12.63 1.93
N ASN A 67 5.35 -13.77 1.30
CA ASN A 67 6.15 -14.29 0.21
C ASN A 67 5.91 -13.45 -1.07
N LEU A 68 6.92 -13.44 -1.95
CA LEU A 68 6.89 -12.73 -3.24
C LEU A 68 6.78 -11.18 -3.14
N MET A 69 7.00 -10.62 -1.97
CA MET A 69 7.29 -9.19 -1.85
C MET A 69 8.72 -8.90 -2.31
N ILE A 70 8.94 -7.75 -2.91
CA ILE A 70 10.27 -7.32 -3.35
C ILE A 70 11.12 -7.05 -2.12
N ALA A 71 12.26 -7.74 -2.00
CA ALA A 71 13.30 -7.33 -1.06
C ALA A 71 13.98 -6.07 -1.63
N ARG A 72 13.69 -4.92 -1.02
CA ARG A 72 14.23 -3.63 -1.47
C ARG A 72 15.66 -3.45 -0.97
N GLU A 73 16.53 -3.05 -1.89
CA GLU A 73 17.87 -2.59 -1.57
C GLU A 73 17.91 -1.06 -1.38
N ASP A 74 19.04 -0.54 -0.94
CA ASP A 74 19.17 0.90 -0.66
C ASP A 74 18.87 1.78 -1.89
N MET A 75 19.26 1.32 -3.08
CA MET A 75 19.00 2.01 -4.34
C MET A 75 17.50 2.13 -4.68
N ASP A 76 16.65 1.22 -4.19
CA ASP A 76 15.20 1.26 -4.44
C ASP A 76 14.51 2.40 -3.69
N TYR A 77 15.19 2.98 -2.69
CA TYR A 77 14.72 4.16 -1.94
C TYR A 77 15.18 5.50 -2.53
N GLU A 78 16.07 5.48 -3.54
CA GLU A 78 16.55 6.70 -4.19
C GLU A 78 15.43 7.59 -4.77
N PRO A 79 14.37 7.04 -5.38
CA PRO A 79 13.24 7.87 -5.80
C PRO A 79 12.61 8.66 -4.64
N LEU A 80 12.47 8.05 -3.46
CA LEU A 80 11.94 8.72 -2.27
C LEU A 80 12.90 9.78 -1.72
N ARG A 81 14.21 9.52 -1.77
CA ARG A 81 15.22 10.53 -1.36
C ARG A 81 15.21 11.77 -2.23
N ARG A 82 14.83 11.59 -3.51
CA ARG A 82 14.75 12.68 -4.49
C ARG A 82 13.34 13.23 -4.70
N ALA A 83 12.35 12.71 -3.99
CA ALA A 83 10.96 13.07 -4.16
C ALA A 83 10.74 14.58 -3.98
N ARG A 84 9.96 15.15 -4.89
CA ARG A 84 9.50 16.53 -4.89
C ARG A 84 8.00 16.54 -5.14
N PRO A 85 7.21 16.35 -4.11
CA PRO A 85 5.76 16.15 -4.24
C PRO A 85 5.06 17.26 -5.01
N GLU A 86 5.52 18.51 -4.84
CA GLU A 86 5.01 19.69 -5.55
C GLU A 86 5.20 19.64 -7.06
N ARG A 87 6.22 18.90 -7.54
CA ARG A 87 6.54 18.75 -8.96
C ARG A 87 5.97 17.46 -9.54
N ASP A 88 6.10 16.38 -8.75
CA ASP A 88 5.82 15.03 -9.21
C ASP A 88 4.34 14.68 -9.09
N CYS A 89 3.55 15.52 -8.37
CA CYS A 89 2.15 15.30 -8.03
C CYS A 89 1.91 13.91 -7.41
N GLU A 90 2.94 13.36 -6.75
CA GLU A 90 2.91 12.10 -6.02
C GLU A 90 3.39 12.35 -4.60
N TYR A 91 2.57 11.96 -3.65
CA TYR A 91 2.79 12.23 -2.24
C TYR A 91 3.06 10.92 -1.51
N THR A 92 4.13 10.90 -0.73
CA THR A 92 4.44 9.79 0.19
C THR A 92 4.39 10.29 1.61
N TYR A 93 3.59 9.65 2.45
CA TYR A 93 3.51 9.95 3.87
C TYR A 93 3.88 8.74 4.71
N VAL A 94 4.54 9.01 5.82
CA VAL A 94 4.73 8.04 6.91
C VAL A 94 3.92 8.50 8.10
N TRP A 95 3.10 7.61 8.63
CA TRP A 95 2.38 7.83 9.86
C TRP A 95 3.13 7.18 11.03
N LYS A 96 3.28 7.96 12.12
CA LYS A 96 3.91 7.56 13.37
C LYS A 96 2.92 7.67 14.51
N ASP A 97 3.01 6.77 15.47
CA ASP A 97 2.21 6.84 16.70
C ASP A 97 2.65 8.00 17.63
N ALA A 98 2.03 8.08 18.81
CA ALA A 98 2.32 9.11 19.80
C ALA A 98 3.77 9.06 20.33
N ASP A 99 4.38 7.87 20.30
CA ASP A 99 5.77 7.66 20.71
C ASP A 99 6.77 7.91 19.58
N GLY A 100 6.30 8.27 18.40
CA GLY A 100 7.12 8.54 17.22
C GLY A 100 7.53 7.29 16.45
N VAL A 101 6.93 6.12 16.73
CA VAL A 101 7.23 4.87 16.04
C VAL A 101 6.51 4.84 14.69
N PRO A 102 7.20 4.58 13.56
CA PRO A 102 6.58 4.51 12.26
C PRO A 102 5.75 3.23 12.13
N LYS A 103 4.43 3.37 11.88
CA LYS A 103 3.47 2.27 11.80
C LYS A 103 2.69 2.20 10.49
N GLY A 104 2.74 3.25 9.68
CA GLY A 104 2.04 3.28 8.40
C GLY A 104 2.77 4.09 7.36
N ALA A 105 2.67 3.70 6.10
CA ALA A 105 3.18 4.45 4.97
C ALA A 105 2.26 4.32 3.77
N MET A 106 2.06 5.41 3.04
CA MET A 106 1.31 5.41 1.78
C MET A 106 1.93 6.33 0.76
N THR A 107 1.94 5.89 -0.51
CA THR A 107 2.31 6.71 -1.67
C THR A 107 1.12 6.80 -2.60
N PHE A 108 0.69 8.01 -2.94
CA PHE A 108 -0.53 8.23 -3.70
C PHE A 108 -0.48 9.44 -4.62
N ARG A 109 -1.40 9.47 -5.57
CA ARG A 109 -1.80 10.64 -6.36
C ARG A 109 -3.27 10.93 -6.14
N ILE A 110 -3.66 12.17 -6.39
CA ILE A 110 -5.08 12.56 -6.38
C ILE A 110 -5.46 12.87 -7.83
N GLU A 111 -6.33 12.04 -8.39
CA GLU A 111 -6.83 12.19 -9.75
C GLU A 111 -8.34 11.91 -9.75
N ASN A 112 -9.12 12.70 -10.50
CA ASN A 112 -10.57 12.54 -10.61
C ASN A 112 -11.28 12.40 -9.25
N ARG A 113 -10.85 13.19 -8.27
CA ARG A 113 -11.33 13.16 -6.87
C ARG A 113 -11.16 11.80 -6.17
N GLU A 114 -10.15 11.03 -6.57
CA GLU A 114 -9.77 9.78 -5.93
C GLU A 114 -8.31 9.85 -5.47
N ILE A 115 -8.04 9.49 -4.21
CA ILE A 115 -6.70 9.20 -3.69
C ILE A 115 -6.35 7.81 -4.16
N GLY A 116 -5.59 7.70 -5.25
CA GLY A 116 -5.11 6.43 -5.78
C GLY A 116 -3.76 6.04 -5.15
N CYS A 117 -3.78 5.12 -4.19
CA CYS A 117 -2.55 4.65 -3.57
C CYS A 117 -1.84 3.65 -4.48
N ARG A 118 -0.59 3.95 -4.82
CA ARG A 118 0.34 3.01 -5.44
C ARG A 118 0.91 2.05 -4.39
N GLU A 119 1.14 2.56 -3.19
CA GLU A 119 1.66 1.82 -2.05
C GLU A 119 0.88 2.18 -0.80
N PHE A 120 0.55 1.16 0.00
CA PHE A 120 -0.20 1.33 1.23
C PHE A 120 0.20 0.19 2.19
N PHE A 121 0.99 0.52 3.19
CA PHE A 121 1.58 -0.42 4.13
C PHE A 121 1.28 -0.01 5.56
N PHE A 122 1.05 -0.98 6.43
CA PHE A 122 0.88 -0.74 7.86
C PHE A 122 1.31 -1.97 8.67
N THR A 123 1.78 -1.73 9.88
CA THR A 123 2.25 -2.80 10.77
C THR A 123 1.15 -3.35 11.65
N ASP A 124 0.18 -2.50 12.03
CA ASP A 124 -0.93 -2.84 12.92
C ASP A 124 -2.20 -2.01 12.62
N ALA A 125 -3.26 -2.24 13.40
CA ALA A 125 -4.54 -1.54 13.23
C ALA A 125 -4.45 -0.03 13.51
N GLU A 126 -3.51 0.39 14.36
CA GLU A 126 -3.29 1.80 14.66
C GLU A 126 -2.68 2.53 13.45
N GLY A 127 -1.66 1.93 12.82
CA GLY A 127 -1.08 2.44 11.57
C GLY A 127 -2.11 2.55 10.45
N LEU A 128 -2.99 1.54 10.29
CA LEU A 128 -4.09 1.61 9.33
C LEU A 128 -5.02 2.80 9.61
N ARG A 129 -5.48 2.95 10.85
CA ARG A 129 -6.37 4.04 11.26
C ARG A 129 -5.72 5.40 11.04
N GLY A 130 -4.45 5.53 11.39
CA GLY A 130 -3.68 6.74 11.18
C GLY A 130 -3.57 7.15 9.72
N LEU A 131 -3.32 6.20 8.82
CA LEU A 131 -3.28 6.45 7.37
C LEU A 131 -4.66 6.86 6.83
N LEU A 132 -5.73 6.20 7.26
CA LEU A 132 -7.09 6.53 6.82
C LEU A 132 -7.55 7.89 7.37
N ASN A 133 -7.23 8.22 8.63
CA ASN A 133 -7.47 9.55 9.19
C ASN A 133 -6.69 10.63 8.43
N HIS A 134 -5.44 10.33 8.04
CA HIS A 134 -4.66 11.26 7.22
C HIS A 134 -5.28 11.43 5.82
N ALA A 135 -5.78 10.36 5.20
CA ALA A 135 -6.50 10.47 3.92
C ALA A 135 -7.73 11.38 4.04
N HIS A 136 -8.44 11.38 5.19
CA HIS A 136 -9.57 12.27 5.43
C HIS A 136 -9.18 13.77 5.43
N ALA A 137 -7.93 14.11 5.70
CA ALA A 137 -7.46 15.49 5.57
C ALA A 137 -7.57 16.03 4.14
N PHE A 138 -7.63 15.15 3.13
CA PHE A 138 -7.77 15.50 1.71
C PHE A 138 -9.23 15.52 1.21
N ARG A 139 -10.24 15.45 2.08
CA ARG A 139 -11.68 15.37 1.73
C ARG A 139 -12.19 16.51 0.85
N SER A 140 -11.55 17.67 0.87
CA SER A 140 -11.87 18.78 -0.05
C SER A 140 -11.41 18.52 -1.49
N HIS A 141 -10.43 17.64 -1.70
CA HIS A 141 -9.82 17.32 -2.98
C HIS A 141 -10.21 15.94 -3.52
N ALA A 142 -10.67 15.05 -2.64
CA ALA A 142 -11.01 13.67 -2.99
C ALA A 142 -12.26 13.20 -2.25
N ASP A 143 -13.06 12.36 -2.92
CA ASP A 143 -14.28 11.76 -2.36
C ASP A 143 -14.00 10.35 -1.84
N ARG A 144 -12.94 9.70 -2.34
CA ARG A 144 -12.61 8.31 -1.99
C ARG A 144 -11.11 8.06 -1.99
N ILE A 145 -10.73 7.01 -1.27
CA ILE A 145 -9.37 6.43 -1.31
C ILE A 145 -9.44 5.02 -1.88
N ARG A 146 -8.49 4.69 -2.76
CA ARG A 146 -8.30 3.36 -3.36
C ARG A 146 -6.91 2.85 -3.04
N PHE A 147 -6.83 1.63 -2.50
CA PHE A 147 -5.57 0.95 -2.20
C PHE A 147 -5.70 -0.56 -2.30
N LEU A 148 -4.57 -1.25 -2.40
CA LEU A 148 -4.45 -2.69 -2.52
C LEU A 148 -3.82 -3.28 -1.27
N LEU A 149 -4.40 -4.38 -0.77
CA LEU A 149 -3.84 -5.16 0.32
C LEU A 149 -3.71 -6.64 -0.08
N PRO A 150 -2.82 -7.39 0.57
CA PRO A 150 -2.83 -8.85 0.50
C PRO A 150 -4.18 -9.42 0.94
N VAL A 151 -4.60 -10.56 0.37
CA VAL A 151 -5.95 -11.13 0.57
C VAL A 151 -6.25 -11.57 2.00
N ASP A 152 -5.21 -11.89 2.78
CA ASP A 152 -5.32 -12.26 4.19
C ASP A 152 -5.55 -11.05 5.12
N ARG A 153 -5.46 -9.83 4.57
CA ARG A 153 -5.72 -8.59 5.30
C ARG A 153 -7.16 -8.14 5.10
N ASP A 154 -8.06 -8.73 5.90
CA ASP A 154 -9.42 -8.23 5.97
C ASP A 154 -9.50 -7.06 6.96
N ILE A 155 -9.68 -5.87 6.42
CA ILE A 155 -9.86 -4.65 7.21
C ILE A 155 -11.33 -4.32 7.46
N ALA A 156 -12.26 -5.12 6.93
CA ALA A 156 -13.69 -4.88 7.06
C ALA A 156 -14.14 -4.65 8.52
N PRO A 157 -13.68 -5.45 9.50
CA PRO A 157 -14.05 -5.23 10.88
C PRO A 157 -13.53 -3.91 11.49
N LEU A 158 -12.57 -3.27 10.83
CA LEU A 158 -11.96 -2.02 11.28
C LEU A 158 -12.60 -0.79 10.62
N ILE A 159 -13.45 -0.98 9.63
CA ILE A 159 -14.15 0.10 8.91
C ILE A 159 -15.51 0.31 9.58
N PRO A 160 -15.76 1.46 10.20
CA PRO A 160 -16.99 1.68 10.99
C PRO A 160 -18.23 1.85 10.12
N GLU A 161 -18.07 2.24 8.85
CA GLU A 161 -19.17 2.47 7.93
C GLU A 161 -18.85 1.90 6.56
N TRP A 162 -19.75 1.04 6.05
CA TRP A 162 -19.59 0.38 4.76
C TRP A 162 -20.42 1.01 3.63
N GLU A 163 -21.27 1.97 3.93
CA GLU A 163 -22.03 2.67 2.89
C GLU A 163 -21.06 3.38 1.92
N GLY A 164 -21.14 3.02 0.63
CA GLY A 164 -20.24 3.52 -0.41
C GLY A 164 -18.86 2.85 -0.48
N ALA A 165 -18.51 1.97 0.48
CA ALA A 165 -17.29 1.18 0.40
C ALA A 165 -17.41 0.05 -0.64
N ARG A 166 -16.30 -0.28 -1.29
CA ARG A 166 -16.21 -1.41 -2.22
C ARG A 166 -14.97 -2.22 -1.91
N ARG A 167 -15.09 -3.53 -2.09
CA ARG A 167 -14.00 -4.49 -1.95
C ARG A 167 -14.02 -5.43 -3.14
N GLU A 168 -12.91 -5.56 -3.84
CA GLU A 168 -12.79 -6.39 -5.03
C GLU A 168 -11.48 -7.19 -4.99
N ARG A 169 -11.56 -8.48 -5.29
CA ARG A 169 -10.40 -9.36 -5.44
C ARG A 169 -9.81 -9.22 -6.83
N GLN A 170 -8.50 -9.07 -6.90
CA GLN A 170 -7.78 -8.92 -8.15
C GLN A 170 -6.55 -9.84 -8.17
N TYR A 171 -6.25 -10.40 -9.34
CA TYR A 171 -4.98 -11.08 -9.56
C TYR A 171 -3.90 -10.06 -9.94
N ALA A 172 -2.76 -10.13 -9.25
CA ALA A 172 -1.71 -9.11 -9.36
C ALA A 172 -0.55 -9.52 -10.26
N GLY A 173 -0.52 -10.75 -10.75
CA GLY A 173 0.55 -11.19 -11.63
C GLY A 173 0.59 -12.70 -11.80
N MET A 174 1.53 -13.16 -12.61
CA MET A 174 1.76 -14.58 -12.87
C MET A 174 3.16 -14.98 -12.41
N VAL A 175 3.27 -16.20 -11.90
CA VAL A 175 4.50 -16.79 -11.40
C VAL A 175 4.80 -18.09 -12.10
N ARG A 176 6.07 -18.33 -12.38
CA ARG A 176 6.57 -19.62 -12.84
C ARG A 176 7.70 -20.09 -11.92
N VAL A 177 7.61 -21.32 -11.42
CA VAL A 177 8.69 -21.97 -10.69
C VAL A 177 9.73 -22.45 -11.72
N LEU A 178 10.96 -21.95 -11.61
CA LEU A 178 12.06 -22.33 -12.50
C LEU A 178 12.87 -23.50 -11.95
N ASN A 179 12.97 -23.62 -10.63
CA ASN A 179 13.69 -24.69 -9.95
C ASN A 179 12.84 -25.18 -8.77
N VAL A 180 12.18 -26.32 -8.94
CA VAL A 180 11.28 -26.91 -7.94
C VAL A 180 12.05 -27.32 -6.69
N GLN A 181 13.24 -27.92 -6.84
CA GLN A 181 14.05 -28.36 -5.71
C GLN A 181 14.36 -27.21 -4.75
N ARG A 182 14.85 -26.07 -5.28
CA ARG A 182 15.18 -24.88 -4.48
C ARG A 182 13.97 -24.21 -3.81
N VAL A 183 12.79 -24.54 -4.24
CA VAL A 183 11.55 -23.98 -3.65
C VAL A 183 11.06 -24.84 -2.51
N LEU A 184 11.42 -26.14 -2.49
CA LEU A 184 11.02 -27.09 -1.46
C LEU A 184 12.05 -27.24 -0.33
N GLU A 185 13.27 -26.74 -0.52
CA GLU A 185 14.33 -26.61 0.50
C GLU A 185 14.11 -25.35 1.36
#